data_1f8e56721d26a3dac0eaeabb07a73d8c
#
_entry.id   1f8e56721d26a3dac0eaeabb07a73d8c
#
_cell.length_a   1.000
_cell.length_b   1.000
_cell.length_c   1.000
_cell.angle_alpha   90.00
_cell.angle_beta   90.00
_cell.angle_gamma   90.00
#
_symmetry.space_group_name_H-M   'P 1'
#
loop_
_entity.id
_entity.type
_entity.pdbx_description
1 polymer ?
#
loop_
_entity_poly.entity_id
_entity_poly.type
_entity_poly.pdbx_seq_one_letter_code
_entity_poly.pdbx_strand_id
1 'polypeptide(L)'
;MDLGIRGKRALVTASSKGLGYGCAAALAEAGVDLVLNARTAEPLEAAAETLRAAHGVEVTAVAGDIVDDAVRARVLDAAGTVDILVTNAGGPPPGMWTDWEREDFIKALDANMLTPIALMKVLVPGMVERRWGRVVNITSQSVKAPIPVLGLSNSARAGLTGYVAGTARQVAKSGVTINNLLPGSHATARREALDKGIAERQGISLEAATQSVWKEIPAGRYGTVEEFGATCAFLCSQFAGFIVGQNILLDGGNVNATI
;
A
#
# COMPACT_ATOMS: atom_id res chain seq x y z
N MET A 1 3.38 -6.68 -21.66
CA MET A 1 4.81 -6.86 -21.29
C MET A 1 4.85 -7.97 -20.24
N ASP A 2 5.64 -9.01 -20.44
CA ASP A 2 5.87 -9.99 -19.38
C ASP A 2 6.76 -9.38 -18.29
N LEU A 3 6.26 -9.34 -17.06
CA LEU A 3 6.97 -8.74 -15.92
C LEU A 3 8.07 -9.66 -15.34
N GLY A 4 8.15 -10.94 -15.77
CA GLY A 4 9.14 -11.92 -15.31
C GLY A 4 8.95 -12.34 -13.85
N ILE A 5 7.71 -12.31 -13.33
CA ILE A 5 7.37 -12.64 -11.94
C ILE A 5 6.36 -13.77 -11.79
N ARG A 6 6.00 -14.45 -12.88
CA ARG A 6 5.10 -15.60 -12.85
C ARG A 6 5.66 -16.70 -11.93
N GLY A 7 4.80 -17.30 -11.12
CA GLY A 7 5.16 -18.33 -10.15
C GLY A 7 5.89 -17.80 -8.89
N LYS A 8 6.04 -16.47 -8.76
CA LYS A 8 6.47 -15.85 -7.51
C LYS A 8 5.32 -15.84 -6.51
N ARG A 9 5.64 -15.67 -5.21
CA ARG A 9 4.65 -15.57 -4.14
C ARG A 9 4.68 -14.21 -3.49
N ALA A 10 3.50 -13.57 -3.36
CA ALA A 10 3.37 -12.25 -2.75
C ALA A 10 2.51 -12.30 -1.48
N LEU A 11 2.94 -11.55 -0.46
CA LEU A 11 2.11 -11.17 0.68
C LEU A 11 1.64 -9.73 0.48
N VAL A 12 0.31 -9.52 0.50
CA VAL A 12 -0.32 -8.19 0.38
C VAL A 12 -1.20 -7.93 1.59
N THR A 13 -0.90 -6.89 2.37
CA THR A 13 -1.71 -6.52 3.54
C THR A 13 -2.79 -5.50 3.20
N ALA A 14 -3.87 -5.43 3.97
CA ALA A 14 -5.07 -4.61 3.75
C ALA A 14 -5.59 -4.70 2.31
N SER A 15 -5.75 -5.94 1.80
CA SER A 15 -5.95 -6.27 0.39
C SER A 15 -7.37 -6.72 0.02
N SER A 16 -8.36 -6.59 0.92
CA SER A 16 -9.75 -6.95 0.58
C SER A 16 -10.45 -5.96 -0.34
N LYS A 17 -9.92 -4.75 -0.51
CA LYS A 17 -10.47 -3.67 -1.38
C LYS A 17 -9.45 -2.55 -1.62
N GLY A 18 -9.81 -1.62 -2.50
CA GLY A 18 -9.04 -0.40 -2.76
C GLY A 18 -7.63 -0.68 -3.28
N LEU A 19 -6.65 0.14 -2.90
CA LEU A 19 -5.30 0.09 -3.47
C LEU A 19 -4.58 -1.24 -3.20
N GLY A 20 -4.75 -1.81 -2.01
CA GLY A 20 -4.17 -3.13 -1.70
C GLY A 20 -4.73 -4.24 -2.58
N TYR A 21 -6.05 -4.22 -2.84
CA TYR A 21 -6.69 -5.14 -3.78
C TYR A 21 -6.18 -4.93 -5.20
N GLY A 22 -6.07 -3.67 -5.66
CA GLY A 22 -5.53 -3.36 -6.98
C GLY A 22 -4.09 -3.87 -7.18
N CYS A 23 -3.25 -3.74 -6.15
CA CYS A 23 -1.90 -4.33 -6.19
C CYS A 23 -1.97 -5.86 -6.28
N ALA A 24 -2.84 -6.50 -5.48
CA ALA A 24 -3.03 -7.95 -5.52
C ALA A 24 -3.54 -8.42 -6.89
N ALA A 25 -4.51 -7.72 -7.47
CA ALA A 25 -5.06 -8.04 -8.79
C ALA A 25 -4.02 -7.95 -9.91
N ALA A 26 -3.22 -6.88 -9.94
CA ALA A 26 -2.16 -6.71 -10.93
C ALA A 26 -1.04 -7.76 -10.78
N LEU A 27 -0.73 -8.18 -9.56
CA LEU A 27 0.22 -9.27 -9.31
C LEU A 27 -0.37 -10.62 -9.74
N ALA A 28 -1.66 -10.90 -9.45
CA ALA A 28 -2.34 -12.10 -9.88
C ALA A 28 -2.40 -12.20 -11.42
N GLU A 29 -2.70 -11.10 -12.11
CA GLU A 29 -2.67 -11.02 -13.59
C GLU A 29 -1.29 -11.35 -14.14
N ALA A 30 -0.22 -10.98 -13.43
CA ALA A 30 1.15 -11.34 -13.78
C ALA A 30 1.52 -12.80 -13.42
N GLY A 31 0.58 -13.58 -12.87
CA GLY A 31 0.77 -14.99 -12.51
C GLY A 31 1.48 -15.22 -11.19
N VAL A 32 1.36 -14.28 -10.24
CA VAL A 32 1.92 -14.36 -8.89
C VAL A 32 0.90 -14.99 -7.96
N ASP A 33 1.31 -15.99 -7.17
CA ASP A 33 0.50 -16.55 -6.08
C ASP A 33 0.43 -15.59 -4.90
N LEU A 34 -0.74 -15.54 -4.25
CA LEU A 34 -1.02 -14.50 -3.27
C LEU A 34 -1.33 -15.04 -1.88
N VAL A 35 -0.83 -14.33 -0.88
CA VAL A 35 -1.37 -14.38 0.48
C VAL A 35 -1.95 -13.00 0.78
N LEU A 36 -3.25 -12.96 1.01
CA LEU A 36 -4.00 -11.75 1.28
C LEU A 36 -4.29 -11.63 2.77
N ASN A 37 -4.13 -10.43 3.32
CA ASN A 37 -4.55 -10.14 4.68
C ASN A 37 -5.45 -8.90 4.72
N ALA A 38 -6.51 -8.98 5.49
CA ALA A 38 -7.36 -7.85 5.90
C ALA A 38 -8.10 -8.19 7.19
N ARG A 39 -8.67 -7.20 7.87
CA ARG A 39 -9.32 -7.37 9.17
C ARG A 39 -10.57 -8.24 9.14
N THR A 40 -11.38 -8.15 8.08
CA THR A 40 -12.70 -8.80 7.97
C THR A 40 -12.63 -9.97 7.01
N ALA A 41 -13.08 -11.15 7.47
CA ALA A 41 -12.94 -12.40 6.73
C ALA A 41 -13.78 -12.45 5.46
N GLU A 42 -15.06 -12.13 5.53
CA GLU A 42 -15.99 -12.25 4.39
C GLU A 42 -15.56 -11.43 3.17
N PRO A 43 -15.28 -10.10 3.26
CA PRO A 43 -14.80 -9.34 2.11
C PRO A 43 -13.41 -9.79 1.61
N LEU A 44 -12.58 -10.34 2.50
CA LEU A 44 -11.26 -10.84 2.12
C LEU A 44 -11.36 -12.12 1.31
N GLU A 45 -12.22 -13.06 1.73
CA GLU A 45 -12.43 -14.31 1.00
C GLU A 45 -13.10 -14.06 -0.36
N ALA A 46 -14.10 -13.17 -0.42
CA ALA A 46 -14.71 -12.77 -1.69
C ALA A 46 -13.67 -12.17 -2.68
N ALA A 47 -12.74 -11.36 -2.17
CA ALA A 47 -11.62 -10.84 -2.97
C ALA A 47 -10.70 -11.98 -3.46
N ALA A 48 -10.37 -12.93 -2.58
CA ALA A 48 -9.53 -14.07 -2.93
C ALA A 48 -10.17 -14.97 -3.98
N GLU A 49 -11.46 -15.28 -3.84
CA GLU A 49 -12.22 -16.05 -4.84
C GLU A 49 -12.26 -15.38 -6.20
N THR A 50 -12.49 -14.06 -6.22
CA THR A 50 -12.47 -13.27 -7.46
C THR A 50 -11.13 -13.38 -8.18
N LEU A 51 -10.01 -13.27 -7.43
CA LEU A 51 -8.67 -13.34 -8.02
C LEU A 51 -8.31 -14.76 -8.49
N ARG A 52 -8.68 -15.80 -7.74
CA ARG A 52 -8.50 -17.21 -8.16
C ARG A 52 -9.24 -17.48 -9.48
N ALA A 53 -10.50 -17.06 -9.55
CA ALA A 53 -11.35 -17.29 -10.73
C ALA A 53 -10.86 -16.52 -11.96
N ALA A 54 -10.38 -15.29 -11.78
CA ALA A 54 -9.96 -14.44 -12.88
C ALA A 54 -8.59 -14.81 -13.45
N HIS A 55 -7.65 -15.28 -12.60
CA HIS A 55 -6.23 -15.37 -12.99
C HIS A 55 -5.64 -16.78 -12.87
N GLY A 56 -6.34 -17.73 -12.23
CA GLY A 56 -5.87 -19.12 -12.09
C GLY A 56 -4.64 -19.28 -11.21
N VAL A 57 -4.37 -18.34 -10.29
CA VAL A 57 -3.27 -18.37 -9.33
C VAL A 57 -3.75 -18.88 -7.97
N GLU A 58 -2.82 -19.37 -7.13
CA GLU A 58 -3.13 -19.70 -5.75
C GLU A 58 -3.35 -18.41 -4.94
N VAL A 59 -4.43 -18.35 -4.16
CA VAL A 59 -4.71 -17.23 -3.27
C VAL A 59 -5.15 -17.74 -1.91
N THR A 60 -4.38 -17.44 -0.88
CA THR A 60 -4.70 -17.73 0.52
C THR A 60 -5.17 -16.47 1.23
N ALA A 61 -6.31 -16.51 1.90
CA ALA A 61 -6.86 -15.41 2.68
C ALA A 61 -6.64 -15.64 4.17
N VAL A 62 -6.03 -14.69 4.87
CA VAL A 62 -5.80 -14.75 6.32
C VAL A 62 -6.38 -13.51 6.99
N ALA A 63 -7.56 -13.66 7.60
CA ALA A 63 -8.24 -12.56 8.27
C ALA A 63 -7.67 -12.24 9.65
N GLY A 64 -7.66 -10.95 9.98
CA GLY A 64 -7.26 -10.41 11.27
C GLY A 64 -6.49 -9.10 11.15
N ASP A 65 -6.35 -8.39 12.26
CA ASP A 65 -5.57 -7.15 12.27
C ASP A 65 -4.07 -7.48 12.30
N ILE A 66 -3.36 -7.09 11.26
CA ILE A 66 -1.93 -7.37 11.09
C ILE A 66 -1.03 -6.67 12.15
N VAL A 67 -1.57 -5.70 12.87
CA VAL A 67 -0.90 -5.05 14.02
C VAL A 67 -0.76 -6.03 15.19
N ASP A 68 -1.74 -6.92 15.36
CA ASP A 68 -1.70 -7.98 16.37
C ASP A 68 -0.60 -9.01 16.06
N ASP A 69 0.26 -9.28 17.04
CA ASP A 69 1.40 -10.19 16.90
C ASP A 69 0.97 -11.62 16.55
N ALA A 70 -0.12 -12.12 17.14
CA ALA A 70 -0.61 -13.48 16.88
C ALA A 70 -1.21 -13.59 15.47
N VAL A 71 -1.91 -12.55 15.01
CA VAL A 71 -2.40 -12.49 13.63
C VAL A 71 -1.24 -12.41 12.66
N ARG A 72 -0.25 -11.55 12.95
CA ARG A 72 0.95 -11.40 12.09
C ARG A 72 1.71 -12.72 11.97
N ALA A 73 1.85 -13.46 13.07
CA ALA A 73 2.48 -14.78 13.04
C ALA A 73 1.72 -15.76 12.14
N ARG A 74 0.38 -15.83 12.23
CA ARG A 74 -0.45 -16.68 11.35
C ARG A 74 -0.34 -16.29 9.88
N VAL A 75 -0.29 -14.99 9.59
CA VAL A 75 -0.12 -14.48 8.22
C VAL A 75 1.24 -14.89 7.66
N LEU A 76 2.29 -14.76 8.44
CA LEU A 76 3.65 -15.14 8.04
C LEU A 76 3.79 -16.65 7.86
N ASP A 77 3.18 -17.45 8.73
CA ASP A 77 3.16 -18.91 8.61
C ASP A 77 2.44 -19.36 7.32
N ALA A 78 1.25 -18.81 7.06
CA ALA A 78 0.51 -19.09 5.83
C ALA A 78 1.25 -18.59 4.56
N ALA A 79 2.00 -17.51 4.69
CA ALA A 79 2.76 -16.96 3.56
C ALA A 79 3.98 -17.83 3.20
N GLY A 80 4.63 -18.46 4.18
CA GLY A 80 5.81 -19.29 3.96
C GLY A 80 6.93 -18.51 3.27
N THR A 81 7.42 -19.02 2.15
CA THR A 81 8.44 -18.33 1.35
C THR A 81 7.80 -17.22 0.52
N VAL A 82 8.17 -15.99 0.80
CA VAL A 82 7.66 -14.78 0.12
C VAL A 82 8.75 -14.16 -0.73
N ASP A 83 8.42 -13.90 -1.98
CA ASP A 83 9.29 -13.18 -2.93
C ASP A 83 8.93 -11.70 -3.03
N ILE A 84 7.64 -11.37 -2.87
CA ILE A 84 7.12 -10.02 -3.01
C ILE A 84 6.34 -9.66 -1.75
N LEU A 85 6.66 -8.52 -1.13
CA LEU A 85 5.92 -7.96 -0.01
C LEU A 85 5.30 -6.62 -0.40
N VAL A 86 3.97 -6.54 -0.33
CA VAL A 86 3.25 -5.26 -0.47
C VAL A 86 2.61 -4.91 0.87
N THR A 87 3.17 -3.91 1.55
CA THR A 87 2.59 -3.44 2.81
C THR A 87 1.59 -2.32 2.56
N ASN A 88 0.42 -2.47 3.13
CA ASN A 88 -0.65 -1.49 3.10
C ASN A 88 -1.37 -1.50 4.45
N ALA A 89 -1.92 -0.37 4.84
CA ALA A 89 -2.74 -0.24 6.04
C ALA A 89 -3.80 0.85 5.86
N GLY A 90 -4.88 0.76 6.62
CA GLY A 90 -5.83 1.86 6.74
C GLY A 90 -5.13 3.10 7.29
N GLY A 91 -5.37 4.27 6.69
CA GLY A 91 -4.84 5.51 7.25
C GLY A 91 -5.57 5.88 8.55
N PRO A 92 -4.88 6.55 9.49
CA PRO A 92 -5.50 7.11 10.69
C PRO A 92 -6.62 8.09 10.33
N PRO A 93 -7.55 8.39 11.28
CA PRO A 93 -8.56 9.42 11.07
C PRO A 93 -7.92 10.80 10.88
N PRO A 94 -8.53 11.69 10.07
CA PRO A 94 -8.13 13.09 10.02
C PRO A 94 -8.53 13.81 11.30
N GLY A 95 -7.85 14.90 11.61
CA GLY A 95 -8.15 15.75 12.75
C GLY A 95 -7.30 17.03 12.74
N MET A 96 -7.52 17.89 13.72
CA MET A 96 -6.70 19.07 13.95
C MET A 96 -5.50 18.70 14.82
N TRP A 97 -4.46 19.52 14.82
CA TRP A 97 -3.25 19.25 15.62
C TRP A 97 -3.53 19.16 17.14
N THR A 98 -4.64 19.71 17.61
CA THR A 98 -5.11 19.66 19.01
C THR A 98 -5.92 18.41 19.35
N ASP A 99 -6.31 17.59 18.37
CA ASP A 99 -7.23 16.47 18.58
C ASP A 99 -6.53 15.17 18.93
N TRP A 100 -5.20 15.13 18.78
CA TRP A 100 -4.44 13.88 18.89
C TRP A 100 -3.62 13.83 20.17
N GLU A 101 -3.82 12.75 20.90
CA GLU A 101 -3.04 12.41 22.09
C GLU A 101 -1.90 11.45 21.72
N ARG A 102 -1.02 11.20 22.68
CA ARG A 102 0.13 10.28 22.52
C ARG A 102 -0.27 8.89 22.02
N GLU A 103 -1.38 8.38 22.50
CA GLU A 103 -1.93 7.07 22.17
C GLU A 103 -2.36 6.97 20.71
N ASP A 104 -2.85 8.06 20.12
CA ASP A 104 -3.21 8.13 18.69
C ASP A 104 -1.96 8.06 17.80
N PHE A 105 -0.89 8.74 18.20
CA PHE A 105 0.39 8.63 17.52
C PHE A 105 0.96 7.21 17.62
N ILE A 106 0.92 6.56 18.78
CA ILE A 106 1.37 5.18 18.94
C ILE A 106 0.61 4.25 18.01
N LYS A 107 -0.74 4.31 17.99
CA LYS A 107 -1.57 3.50 17.07
C LYS A 107 -1.24 3.76 15.60
N ALA A 108 -1.04 5.01 15.23
CA ALA A 108 -0.69 5.37 13.86
C ALA A 108 0.69 4.84 13.45
N LEU A 109 1.67 4.93 14.35
CA LEU A 109 3.02 4.39 14.17
C LEU A 109 2.99 2.87 14.07
N ASP A 110 2.28 2.18 14.94
CA ASP A 110 2.15 0.72 14.90
C ASP A 110 1.62 0.25 13.55
N ALA A 111 0.49 0.81 13.09
CA ALA A 111 -0.16 0.36 11.87
C ALA A 111 0.60 0.75 10.59
N ASN A 112 1.20 1.95 10.54
CA ASN A 112 1.70 2.54 9.28
C ASN A 112 3.24 2.63 9.21
N MET A 113 3.96 2.23 10.24
CA MET A 113 5.42 2.22 10.29
C MET A 113 5.97 0.92 10.89
N LEU A 114 5.63 0.58 12.13
CA LEU A 114 6.26 -0.52 12.85
C LEU A 114 5.84 -1.89 12.30
N THR A 115 4.57 -2.08 11.95
CA THR A 115 4.08 -3.32 11.32
C THR A 115 4.73 -3.59 9.95
N PRO A 116 4.79 -2.64 9.00
CA PRO A 116 5.61 -2.79 7.79
C PRO A 116 7.06 -3.15 8.08
N ILE A 117 7.70 -2.50 9.05
CA ILE A 117 9.08 -2.81 9.46
C ILE A 117 9.20 -4.23 10.02
N ALA A 118 8.26 -4.67 10.87
CA ALA A 118 8.24 -6.01 11.43
C ALA A 118 8.13 -7.09 10.33
N LEU A 119 7.25 -6.89 9.34
CA LEU A 119 7.14 -7.78 8.17
C LEU A 119 8.43 -7.82 7.36
N MET A 120 9.03 -6.68 7.07
CA MET A 120 10.32 -6.62 6.35
C MET A 120 11.43 -7.33 7.14
N LYS A 121 11.51 -7.18 8.45
CA LYS A 121 12.53 -7.85 9.29
C LYS A 121 12.45 -9.37 9.22
N VAL A 122 11.27 -9.94 9.03
CA VAL A 122 11.08 -11.39 8.91
C VAL A 122 11.32 -11.88 7.49
N LEU A 123 10.82 -11.18 6.48
CA LEU A 123 10.78 -11.68 5.10
C LEU A 123 12.04 -11.33 4.28
N VAL A 124 12.62 -10.15 4.50
CA VAL A 124 13.78 -9.68 3.71
C VAL A 124 15.02 -10.55 3.86
N PRO A 125 15.38 -11.11 5.03
CA PRO A 125 16.52 -12.03 5.12
C PRO A 125 16.45 -13.20 4.14
N GLY A 126 15.31 -13.87 4.04
CA GLY A 126 15.13 -14.96 3.06
C GLY A 126 15.18 -14.49 1.60
N MET A 127 14.70 -13.27 1.30
CA MET A 127 14.87 -12.68 -0.03
C MET A 127 16.36 -12.42 -0.35
N VAL A 128 17.13 -11.94 0.63
CA VAL A 128 18.58 -11.72 0.50
C VAL A 128 19.33 -13.03 0.22
N GLU A 129 19.00 -14.10 0.94
CA GLU A 129 19.59 -15.43 0.75
C GLU A 129 19.33 -15.97 -0.67
N ARG A 130 18.10 -15.83 -1.16
CA ARG A 130 17.70 -16.24 -2.52
C ARG A 130 18.16 -15.27 -3.61
N ARG A 131 18.79 -14.14 -3.23
CA ARG A 131 19.28 -13.09 -4.13
C ARG A 131 18.19 -12.48 -5.03
N TRP A 132 16.96 -12.48 -4.55
CA TRP A 132 15.83 -11.89 -5.23
C TRP A 132 14.74 -11.51 -4.23
N GLY A 133 14.21 -10.30 -4.34
CA GLY A 133 13.08 -9.85 -3.56
C GLY A 133 12.57 -8.48 -3.99
N ARG A 134 11.26 -8.24 -3.78
CA ARG A 134 10.61 -6.96 -4.06
C ARG A 134 9.75 -6.56 -2.88
N VAL A 135 9.98 -5.37 -2.37
CA VAL A 135 9.15 -4.78 -1.32
C VAL A 135 8.60 -3.46 -1.80
N VAL A 136 7.28 -3.32 -1.75
CA VAL A 136 6.57 -2.08 -2.05
C VAL A 136 5.73 -1.67 -0.84
N ASN A 137 6.05 -0.53 -0.24
CA ASN A 137 5.25 0.02 0.84
C ASN A 137 4.29 1.08 0.30
N ILE A 138 2.99 0.90 0.51
CA ILE A 138 2.00 1.90 0.16
C ILE A 138 1.99 2.96 1.26
N THR A 139 2.50 4.14 0.95
CA THR A 139 2.56 5.25 1.89
C THR A 139 1.54 6.35 1.55
N SER A 140 1.95 7.56 1.18
CA SER A 140 1.06 8.68 0.85
C SER A 140 1.82 9.80 0.15
N GLN A 141 1.15 10.55 -0.73
CA GLN A 141 1.65 11.84 -1.23
C GLN A 141 2.02 12.81 -0.10
N SER A 142 1.38 12.66 1.07
CA SER A 142 1.64 13.52 2.23
C SER A 142 3.07 13.41 2.79
N VAL A 143 3.84 12.41 2.37
CA VAL A 143 5.28 12.34 2.66
C VAL A 143 6.05 13.45 1.94
N LYS A 144 5.61 13.83 0.74
CA LYS A 144 6.23 14.92 -0.04
C LYS A 144 5.58 16.28 0.25
N ALA A 145 4.27 16.31 0.39
CA ALA A 145 3.49 17.52 0.69
C ALA A 145 2.55 17.23 1.87
N PRO A 146 2.97 17.51 3.12
CA PRO A 146 2.17 17.23 4.32
C PRO A 146 0.79 17.86 4.25
N ILE A 147 -0.25 17.06 4.55
CA ILE A 147 -1.63 17.51 4.57
C ILE A 147 -1.98 17.90 6.01
N PRO A 148 -2.43 19.14 6.28
CA PRO A 148 -2.61 19.65 7.65
C PRO A 148 -3.46 18.77 8.56
N VAL A 149 -4.58 18.24 8.05
CA VAL A 149 -5.52 17.40 8.81
C VAL A 149 -5.08 15.93 8.92
N LEU A 150 -3.92 15.55 8.42
CA LEU A 150 -3.40 14.17 8.44
C LEU A 150 -2.12 14.02 9.27
N GLY A 151 -1.94 14.77 10.34
CA GLY A 151 -0.72 14.79 11.16
C GLY A 151 -0.25 13.41 11.61
N LEU A 152 -1.15 12.54 12.06
CA LEU A 152 -0.83 11.15 12.43
C LEU A 152 -0.26 10.36 11.24
N SER A 153 -0.90 10.47 10.06
CA SER A 153 -0.45 9.80 8.85
C SER A 153 0.86 10.37 8.32
N ASN A 154 1.00 11.70 8.31
CA ASN A 154 2.22 12.38 7.88
C ASN A 154 3.42 11.87 8.68
N SER A 155 3.30 11.83 10.02
CA SER A 155 4.37 11.40 10.93
C SER A 155 4.76 9.93 10.70
N ALA A 156 3.78 9.01 10.72
CA ALA A 156 4.06 7.59 10.61
C ALA A 156 4.63 7.20 9.23
N ARG A 157 4.08 7.76 8.16
CA ARG A 157 4.53 7.42 6.79
C ARG A 157 5.85 8.08 6.43
N ALA A 158 6.15 9.28 6.93
CA ALA A 158 7.46 9.88 6.81
C ALA A 158 8.53 9.06 7.55
N GLY A 159 8.21 8.57 8.75
CA GLY A 159 9.09 7.67 9.50
C GLY A 159 9.41 6.37 8.74
N LEU A 160 8.40 5.70 8.17
CA LEU A 160 8.62 4.54 7.31
C LEU A 160 9.47 4.87 6.09
N THR A 161 9.23 6.01 5.46
CA THR A 161 9.99 6.47 4.28
C THR A 161 11.47 6.66 4.62
N GLY A 162 11.78 7.27 5.77
CA GLY A 162 13.15 7.42 6.26
C GLY A 162 13.83 6.08 6.54
N TYR A 163 13.11 5.12 7.17
CA TYR A 163 13.61 3.77 7.39
C TYR A 163 13.94 3.05 6.07
N VAL A 164 13.04 3.12 5.09
CA VAL A 164 13.23 2.50 3.77
C VAL A 164 14.43 3.08 3.04
N ALA A 165 14.63 4.39 3.09
CA ALA A 165 15.76 5.06 2.43
C ALA A 165 17.12 4.52 2.88
N GLY A 166 17.26 4.18 4.17
CA GLY A 166 18.47 3.57 4.72
C GLY A 166 18.57 2.06 4.43
N THR A 167 17.49 1.32 4.70
CA THR A 167 17.48 -0.15 4.65
C THR A 167 17.60 -0.67 3.21
N ALA A 168 16.96 -0.02 2.22
CA ALA A 168 17.02 -0.44 0.83
C ALA A 168 18.46 -0.56 0.31
N ARG A 169 19.34 0.35 0.71
CA ARG A 169 20.76 0.34 0.32
C ARG A 169 21.54 -0.84 0.89
N GLN A 170 21.15 -1.33 2.07
CA GLN A 170 21.85 -2.45 2.72
C GLN A 170 21.63 -3.78 2.02
N VAL A 171 20.49 -3.94 1.32
CA VAL A 171 20.07 -5.20 0.69
C VAL A 171 20.16 -5.20 -0.84
N ALA A 172 20.35 -4.04 -1.46
CA ALA A 172 20.34 -3.87 -2.92
C ALA A 172 21.32 -4.77 -3.66
N LYS A 173 22.56 -4.94 -3.15
CA LYS A 173 23.58 -5.83 -3.74
C LYS A 173 23.17 -7.31 -3.77
N SER A 174 22.17 -7.68 -2.99
CA SER A 174 21.61 -9.03 -2.95
C SER A 174 20.39 -9.19 -3.89
N GLY A 175 20.13 -8.24 -4.79
CA GLY A 175 19.01 -8.32 -5.73
C GLY A 175 17.66 -8.03 -5.13
N VAL A 176 17.62 -7.45 -3.91
CA VAL A 176 16.38 -7.06 -3.22
C VAL A 176 16.17 -5.56 -3.36
N THR A 177 14.97 -5.16 -3.80
CA THR A 177 14.58 -3.74 -3.85
C THR A 177 13.48 -3.45 -2.84
N ILE A 178 13.58 -2.32 -2.15
CA ILE A 178 12.55 -1.81 -1.24
C ILE A 178 12.21 -0.40 -1.71
N ASN A 179 10.96 -0.16 -2.10
CA ASN A 179 10.48 1.14 -2.57
C ASN A 179 9.15 1.50 -1.90
N ASN A 180 8.81 2.77 -1.96
CA ASN A 180 7.52 3.29 -1.50
C ASN A 180 6.69 3.76 -2.70
N LEU A 181 5.40 3.42 -2.69
CA LEU A 181 4.43 3.90 -3.65
C LEU A 181 3.49 4.87 -2.95
N LEU A 182 3.46 6.10 -3.43
CA LEU A 182 2.80 7.23 -2.77
C LEU A 182 1.51 7.60 -3.51
N PRO A 183 0.35 7.10 -3.07
CA PRO A 183 -0.92 7.49 -3.68
C PRO A 183 -1.28 8.94 -3.37
N GLY A 184 -1.78 9.63 -4.39
CA GLY A 184 -2.65 10.78 -4.26
C GLY A 184 -4.11 10.35 -4.08
N SER A 185 -5.05 11.12 -4.65
CA SER A 185 -6.46 10.78 -4.62
C SER A 185 -6.80 9.73 -5.68
N HIS A 186 -7.22 8.53 -5.24
CA HIS A 186 -7.65 7.43 -6.09
C HIS A 186 -9.12 7.08 -5.84
N ALA A 187 -9.83 6.63 -6.87
CA ALA A 187 -11.23 6.21 -6.81
C ALA A 187 -11.38 4.93 -5.95
N THR A 188 -11.62 5.12 -4.68
CA THR A 188 -11.79 4.06 -3.68
C THR A 188 -12.98 4.39 -2.78
N ALA A 189 -13.56 3.39 -2.12
CA ALA A 189 -14.64 3.60 -1.15
C ALA A 189 -14.23 4.58 -0.03
N ARG A 190 -12.93 4.63 0.34
CA ARG A 190 -12.43 5.63 1.30
C ARG A 190 -12.50 7.04 0.73
N ARG A 191 -12.14 7.25 -0.54
CA ARG A 191 -12.21 8.56 -1.19
C ARG A 191 -13.66 9.01 -1.29
N GLU A 192 -14.56 8.13 -1.72
CA GLU A 192 -15.99 8.40 -1.76
C GLU A 192 -16.55 8.82 -0.39
N ALA A 193 -16.15 8.14 0.69
CA ALA A 193 -16.57 8.53 2.05
C ALA A 193 -16.05 9.92 2.45
N LEU A 194 -14.84 10.30 2.03
CA LEU A 194 -14.32 11.65 2.24
C LEU A 194 -15.09 12.69 1.42
N ASP A 195 -15.46 12.38 0.18
CA ASP A 195 -16.27 13.27 -0.67
C ASP A 195 -17.68 13.47 -0.09
N LYS A 196 -18.30 12.40 0.43
CA LYS A 196 -19.57 12.50 1.18
C LYS A 196 -19.45 13.45 2.37
N GLY A 197 -18.37 13.33 3.14
CA GLY A 197 -18.10 14.26 4.25
C GLY A 197 -17.88 15.73 3.80
N ILE A 198 -17.31 15.96 2.62
CA ILE A 198 -17.21 17.32 2.04
C ILE A 198 -18.60 17.81 1.65
N ALA A 199 -19.39 17.00 0.94
CA ALA A 199 -20.73 17.31 0.51
C ALA A 199 -21.64 17.73 1.69
N GLU A 200 -21.61 16.94 2.77
CA GLU A 200 -22.37 17.21 3.99
C GLU A 200 -21.96 18.54 4.66
N ARG A 201 -20.66 18.78 4.85
CA ARG A 201 -20.16 20.00 5.49
C ARG A 201 -20.44 21.27 4.68
N GLN A 202 -20.48 21.16 3.35
CA GLN A 202 -20.68 22.31 2.46
C GLN A 202 -22.12 22.46 1.97
N GLY A 203 -23.01 21.50 2.27
CA GLY A 203 -24.41 21.53 1.79
C GLY A 203 -24.52 21.40 0.26
N ILE A 204 -23.62 20.65 -0.38
CA ILE A 204 -23.57 20.46 -1.84
C ILE A 204 -23.80 18.98 -2.21
N SER A 205 -24.04 18.69 -3.48
CA SER A 205 -24.14 17.30 -3.95
C SER A 205 -22.81 16.56 -3.86
N LEU A 206 -22.84 15.23 -3.78
CA LEU A 206 -21.65 14.38 -3.84
C LEU A 206 -20.86 14.62 -5.14
N GLU A 207 -21.55 14.78 -6.25
CA GLU A 207 -20.93 15.08 -7.55
C GLU A 207 -20.18 16.42 -7.52
N ALA A 208 -20.77 17.47 -6.97
CA ALA A 208 -20.11 18.77 -6.82
C ALA A 208 -18.89 18.70 -5.89
N ALA A 209 -18.99 17.95 -4.81
CA ALA A 209 -17.85 17.69 -3.91
C ALA A 209 -16.71 16.96 -4.63
N THR A 210 -17.01 15.89 -5.38
CA THR A 210 -16.05 15.16 -6.18
C THR A 210 -15.38 16.05 -7.23
N GLN A 211 -16.17 16.82 -7.98
CA GLN A 211 -15.65 17.75 -8.99
C GLN A 211 -14.79 18.87 -8.37
N SER A 212 -15.08 19.32 -7.16
CA SER A 212 -14.25 20.31 -6.47
C SER A 212 -12.83 19.77 -6.20
N VAL A 213 -12.71 18.50 -5.83
CA VAL A 213 -11.40 17.84 -5.63
C VAL A 213 -10.70 17.60 -6.97
N TRP A 214 -11.40 17.19 -8.02
CA TRP A 214 -10.81 17.00 -9.34
C TRP A 214 -10.15 18.25 -9.90
N LYS A 215 -10.74 19.42 -9.65
CA LYS A 215 -10.18 20.74 -10.08
C LYS A 215 -8.81 21.04 -9.47
N GLU A 216 -8.51 20.45 -8.31
CA GLU A 216 -7.22 20.61 -7.64
C GLU A 216 -6.16 19.64 -8.18
N ILE A 217 -6.58 18.61 -8.93
CA ILE A 217 -5.68 17.61 -9.51
C ILE A 217 -5.42 17.98 -10.97
N PRO A 218 -4.18 18.24 -11.40
CA PRO A 218 -3.89 18.60 -12.80
C PRO A 218 -4.43 17.62 -13.83
N ALA A 219 -4.45 16.31 -13.52
CA ALA A 219 -5.05 15.29 -14.38
C ALA A 219 -6.60 15.38 -14.47
N GLY A 220 -7.27 16.22 -13.67
CA GLY A 220 -8.71 16.47 -13.71
C GLY A 220 -9.58 15.28 -13.27
N ARG A 221 -9.02 14.29 -12.60
CA ARG A 221 -9.73 13.09 -12.14
C ARG A 221 -8.98 12.40 -11.00
N TYR A 222 -9.65 11.46 -10.36
CA TYR A 222 -8.95 10.50 -9.49
C TYR A 222 -8.16 9.49 -10.32
N GLY A 223 -7.04 9.01 -9.76
CA GLY A 223 -6.38 7.81 -10.26
C GLY A 223 -7.27 6.59 -10.05
N THR A 224 -7.12 5.57 -10.89
CA THR A 224 -7.85 4.30 -10.72
C THR A 224 -7.06 3.33 -9.85
N VAL A 225 -7.74 2.32 -9.33
CA VAL A 225 -7.12 1.24 -8.55
C VAL A 225 -6.21 0.40 -9.45
N GLU A 226 -6.56 0.27 -10.72
CA GLU A 226 -5.82 -0.46 -11.75
C GLU A 226 -4.51 0.26 -12.11
N GLU A 227 -4.53 1.58 -12.29
CA GLU A 227 -3.32 2.38 -12.54
C GLU A 227 -2.32 2.23 -11.39
N PHE A 228 -2.83 2.23 -10.15
CA PHE A 228 -2.00 2.04 -8.97
C PHE A 228 -1.43 0.61 -8.90
N GLY A 229 -2.27 -0.40 -9.15
CA GLY A 229 -1.88 -1.81 -9.17
C GLY A 229 -0.84 -2.11 -10.23
N ALA A 230 -1.02 -1.58 -11.45
CA ALA A 230 -0.07 -1.75 -12.55
C ALA A 230 1.32 -1.19 -12.19
N THR A 231 1.37 -0.02 -11.54
CA THR A 231 2.64 0.55 -11.07
C THR A 231 3.28 -0.31 -9.97
N CYS A 232 2.48 -0.84 -9.04
CA CYS A 232 2.97 -1.77 -8.03
C CYS A 232 3.57 -3.03 -8.67
N ALA A 233 2.87 -3.65 -9.62
CA ALA A 233 3.35 -4.83 -10.34
C ALA A 233 4.63 -4.54 -11.13
N PHE A 234 4.74 -3.36 -11.76
CA PHE A 234 5.98 -2.93 -12.41
C PHE A 234 7.14 -2.83 -11.41
N LEU A 235 6.95 -2.22 -10.24
CA LEU A 235 7.98 -2.13 -9.20
C LEU A 235 8.40 -3.52 -8.67
N CYS A 236 7.51 -4.51 -8.75
CA CYS A 236 7.80 -5.90 -8.40
C CYS A 236 8.44 -6.70 -9.55
N SER A 237 8.52 -6.15 -10.76
CA SER A 237 9.02 -6.84 -11.94
C SER A 237 10.54 -7.04 -11.95
N GLN A 238 11.00 -7.87 -12.90
CA GLN A 238 12.43 -8.00 -13.20
C GLN A 238 13.05 -6.68 -13.71
N PHE A 239 12.26 -5.80 -14.31
CA PHE A 239 12.72 -4.53 -14.91
C PHE A 239 12.98 -3.43 -13.87
N ALA A 240 12.43 -3.56 -12.66
CA ALA A 240 12.58 -2.58 -11.59
C ALA A 240 13.79 -2.85 -10.67
N GLY A 241 14.69 -3.77 -11.04
CA GLY A 241 15.83 -4.15 -10.21
C GLY A 241 16.83 -3.01 -9.91
N PHE A 242 16.80 -1.93 -10.68
CA PHE A 242 17.65 -0.74 -10.46
C PHE A 242 16.92 0.43 -9.78
N ILE A 243 15.66 0.24 -9.40
CA ILE A 243 14.87 1.21 -8.63
C ILE A 243 14.97 0.82 -7.16
N VAL A 244 15.73 1.56 -6.37
CA VAL A 244 16.08 1.21 -4.98
C VAL A 244 15.87 2.40 -4.05
N GLY A 245 15.07 2.24 -3.01
CA GLY A 245 14.82 3.23 -1.97
C GLY A 245 14.06 4.46 -2.47
N GLN A 246 13.27 4.32 -3.54
CA GLN A 246 12.58 5.43 -4.18
C GLN A 246 11.16 5.63 -3.62
N ASN A 247 10.69 6.87 -3.75
CA ASN A 247 9.35 7.31 -3.41
C ASN A 247 8.60 7.64 -4.70
N ILE A 248 7.87 6.67 -5.24
CA ILE A 248 7.16 6.80 -6.52
C ILE A 248 5.80 7.41 -6.25
N LEU A 249 5.58 8.61 -6.75
CA LEU A 249 4.35 9.39 -6.57
C LEU A 249 3.36 9.10 -7.70
N LEU A 250 2.12 8.75 -7.33
CA LEU A 250 0.97 8.59 -8.24
C LEU A 250 -0.16 9.50 -7.75
N ASP A 251 -0.21 10.73 -8.22
CA ASP A 251 -1.14 11.74 -7.71
C ASP A 251 -1.80 12.61 -8.78
N GLY A 252 -1.59 12.30 -10.05
CA GLY A 252 -2.12 13.09 -11.16
C GLY A 252 -1.52 14.49 -11.28
N GLY A 253 -0.32 14.70 -10.70
CA GLY A 253 0.38 15.98 -10.72
C GLY A 253 0.02 16.92 -9.56
N ASN A 254 -0.70 16.43 -8.54
CA ASN A 254 -1.19 17.25 -7.44
C ASN A 254 -0.07 17.87 -6.58
N VAL A 255 1.02 17.15 -6.38
CA VAL A 255 2.19 17.66 -5.65
C VAL A 255 3.13 18.37 -6.62
N ASN A 256 3.21 19.67 -6.51
CA ASN A 256 4.14 20.50 -7.30
C ASN A 256 5.49 20.61 -6.57
N ALA A 257 6.34 19.61 -6.76
CA ALA A 257 7.68 19.57 -6.17
C ALA A 257 8.68 18.93 -7.14
N THR A 258 9.93 19.36 -7.08
CA THR A 258 11.02 18.83 -7.91
C THR A 258 11.79 17.68 -7.24
N ILE A 259 11.59 17.46 -5.94
CA ILE A 259 12.25 16.44 -5.09
C ILE A 259 11.26 15.78 -4.14
#